data_1251a0866ed824aaaa2ec71bad52c519
#
_entry.id   1251a0866ed824aaaa2ec71bad52c519
#
_cell.length_a   1.000
_cell.length_b   1.000
_cell.length_c   1.000
_cell.angle_alpha   90.00
_cell.angle_beta   90.00
_cell.angle_gamma   90.00
#
_symmetry.space_group_name_H-M   'P 1'
#
loop_
_entity.id
_entity.type
_entity.pdbx_description
1 polymer ?
#
loop_
_entity_poly.entity_id
_entity_poly.type
_entity_poly.pdbx_seq_one_letter_code
_entity_poly.pdbx_strand_id
1 'polypeptide(L)'
;KDAHSGGLLITVDELQVASGPDLALLAATLHRLNVDHPSAPVLFAGTGLPFTPDALRKAGVTHPDRLFVLEPIPLTLEPDDARYAVVEPARQAGVAWTPEAAAAVVETSNGYPAHLQLFAHAIWTSAPGPDQIALGDVEAALPRVADMLERRTLGPRWDRISDRQMEFLAALALHGGRASTAAIAKTLGRSQQELSWLREELIEEGDVYAPKRGQLAMTVPLFNRLVLSHYEFTGPEAATELLSLQEMIANAELDPSAAHAGGDMLRLGEQNETRQLPPPSAGSGRPRS
;
A
#
# COMPACT_ATOMS: atom_id res chain seq x y z
N LYS A 1 -46.52 17.02 7.32
CA LYS A 1 -45.94 15.81 7.98
C LYS A 1 -44.76 15.45 7.12
N ASP A 2 -43.59 15.94 7.46
CA ASP A 2 -42.34 15.61 6.80
C ASP A 2 -42.02 14.15 7.15
N ALA A 3 -42.28 13.28 6.17
CA ALA A 3 -41.82 11.90 6.25
C ALA A 3 -40.30 11.97 6.19
N HIS A 4 -39.64 11.70 7.30
CA HIS A 4 -38.20 11.48 7.32
C HIS A 4 -37.96 10.24 6.48
N SER A 5 -37.52 10.44 5.24
CA SER A 5 -37.08 9.35 4.38
C SER A 5 -35.72 8.87 4.90
N GLY A 6 -35.72 7.86 5.74
CA GLY A 6 -34.51 7.17 6.16
C GLY A 6 -33.98 6.27 5.04
N GLY A 7 -32.66 6.14 4.95
CA GLY A 7 -32.01 5.16 4.10
C GLY A 7 -31.26 4.11 4.94
N LEU A 8 -30.92 2.99 4.32
CA LEU A 8 -30.08 1.93 4.91
C LEU A 8 -28.70 1.98 4.26
N LEU A 9 -27.67 2.17 5.07
CA LEU A 9 -26.28 1.97 4.68
C LEU A 9 -25.79 0.64 5.27
N ILE A 10 -25.35 -0.25 4.42
CA ILE A 10 -24.73 -1.52 4.81
C ILE A 10 -23.23 -1.40 4.54
N THR A 11 -22.41 -1.56 5.58
CA THR A 11 -20.96 -1.56 5.46
C THR A 11 -20.39 -2.92 5.81
N VAL A 12 -19.45 -3.41 5.01
CA VAL A 12 -18.73 -4.68 5.26
C VAL A 12 -17.25 -4.43 5.05
N ASP A 13 -16.46 -4.76 6.06
CA ASP A 13 -15.00 -4.70 5.99
C ASP A 13 -14.43 -6.08 5.67
N GLU A 14 -13.25 -6.12 5.02
CA GLU A 14 -12.53 -7.36 4.69
C GLU A 14 -13.36 -8.38 3.88
N LEU A 15 -14.01 -7.92 2.82
CA LEU A 15 -14.89 -8.75 1.98
C LEU A 15 -14.24 -10.06 1.50
N GLN A 16 -12.93 -10.09 1.29
CA GLN A 16 -12.22 -11.27 0.83
C GLN A 16 -12.16 -12.40 1.86
N VAL A 17 -12.46 -12.12 3.15
CA VAL A 17 -12.51 -13.14 4.21
C VAL A 17 -13.81 -13.93 4.15
N ALA A 18 -14.85 -13.38 3.51
CA ALA A 18 -16.12 -14.07 3.36
C ALA A 18 -15.99 -15.32 2.46
N SER A 19 -16.74 -16.36 2.78
CA SER A 19 -16.77 -17.58 1.97
C SER A 19 -17.31 -17.30 0.56
N GLY A 20 -16.92 -18.11 -0.43
CA GLY A 20 -17.47 -17.98 -1.79
C GLY A 20 -19.00 -17.99 -1.84
N PRO A 21 -19.69 -18.92 -1.14
CA PRO A 21 -21.16 -18.91 -1.03
C PRO A 21 -21.73 -17.61 -0.45
N ASP A 22 -21.10 -17.02 0.58
CA ASP A 22 -21.55 -15.77 1.19
C ASP A 22 -21.40 -14.58 0.25
N LEU A 23 -20.26 -14.51 -0.46
CA LEU A 23 -20.02 -13.49 -1.50
C LEU A 23 -21.05 -13.60 -2.64
N ALA A 24 -21.35 -14.81 -3.09
CA ALA A 24 -22.37 -15.07 -4.11
C ALA A 24 -23.76 -14.65 -3.61
N LEU A 25 -24.11 -14.96 -2.38
CA LEU A 25 -25.39 -14.60 -1.78
C LEU A 25 -25.51 -13.09 -1.62
N LEU A 26 -24.49 -12.41 -1.14
CA LEU A 26 -24.43 -10.94 -1.04
C LEU A 26 -24.66 -10.31 -2.40
N ALA A 27 -23.90 -10.72 -3.41
CA ALA A 27 -24.00 -10.17 -4.76
C ALA A 27 -25.41 -10.41 -5.36
N ALA A 28 -25.96 -11.61 -5.21
CA ALA A 28 -27.30 -11.93 -5.69
C ALA A 28 -28.37 -11.10 -4.97
N THR A 29 -28.23 -10.88 -3.67
CA THR A 29 -29.16 -10.08 -2.87
C THR A 29 -29.15 -8.61 -3.31
N LEU A 30 -27.96 -8.02 -3.46
CA LEU A 30 -27.82 -6.65 -3.92
C LEU A 30 -28.34 -6.47 -5.37
N HIS A 31 -28.05 -7.44 -6.24
CA HIS A 31 -28.58 -7.43 -7.60
C HIS A 31 -30.11 -7.48 -7.63
N ARG A 32 -30.74 -8.39 -6.88
CA ARG A 32 -32.21 -8.47 -6.76
C ARG A 32 -32.79 -7.18 -6.20
N LEU A 33 -32.18 -6.61 -5.17
CA LEU A 33 -32.62 -5.35 -4.60
C LEU A 33 -32.64 -4.24 -5.64
N ASN A 34 -31.60 -4.14 -6.47
CA ASN A 34 -31.53 -3.13 -7.54
C ASN A 34 -32.56 -3.37 -8.65
N VAL A 35 -32.92 -4.63 -8.95
CA VAL A 35 -33.87 -4.96 -10.01
C VAL A 35 -35.31 -4.84 -9.51
N ASP A 36 -35.62 -5.44 -8.36
CA ASP A 36 -36.99 -5.56 -7.85
C ASP A 36 -37.42 -4.27 -7.11
N HIS A 37 -36.48 -3.53 -6.55
CA HIS A 37 -36.72 -2.33 -5.73
C HIS A 37 -35.75 -1.19 -6.07
N PRO A 38 -35.73 -0.67 -7.32
CA PRO A 38 -34.73 0.32 -7.77
C PRO A 38 -34.79 1.66 -7.04
N SER A 39 -35.92 1.94 -6.37
CA SER A 39 -36.09 3.16 -5.56
C SER A 39 -35.85 2.95 -4.07
N ALA A 40 -35.49 1.75 -3.63
CA ALA A 40 -35.18 1.51 -2.24
C ALA A 40 -33.92 2.31 -1.84
N PRO A 41 -33.98 3.11 -0.76
CA PRO A 41 -32.87 3.93 -0.32
C PRO A 41 -31.83 3.07 0.43
N VAL A 42 -31.20 2.12 -0.27
CA VAL A 42 -30.19 1.21 0.27
C VAL A 42 -28.88 1.46 -0.45
N LEU A 43 -27.84 1.68 0.32
CA LEU A 43 -26.46 1.81 -0.15
C LEU A 43 -25.61 0.71 0.49
N PHE A 44 -24.79 0.05 -0.32
CA PHE A 44 -23.77 -0.88 0.14
C PHE A 44 -22.38 -0.29 -0.08
N ALA A 45 -21.52 -0.36 0.92
CA ALA A 45 -20.12 -0.02 0.83
C ALA A 45 -19.29 -1.15 1.46
N GLY A 46 -18.32 -1.68 0.73
CA GLY A 46 -17.45 -2.73 1.22
C GLY A 46 -15.98 -2.37 1.02
N THR A 47 -15.12 -2.80 1.93
CA THR A 47 -13.67 -2.75 1.74
C THR A 47 -13.12 -4.15 1.55
N GLY A 48 -11.93 -4.24 0.98
CA GLY A 48 -11.24 -5.51 0.80
C GLY A 48 -9.88 -5.34 0.13
N LEU A 49 -9.08 -6.37 0.16
CA LEU A 49 -7.76 -6.39 -0.48
C LEU A 49 -7.89 -6.30 -2.01
N PRO A 50 -6.82 -5.91 -2.72
CA PRO A 50 -6.84 -5.70 -4.18
C PRO A 50 -7.33 -6.89 -5.00
N PHE A 51 -7.27 -8.12 -4.47
CA PHE A 51 -7.78 -9.32 -5.14
C PHE A 51 -9.28 -9.62 -4.87
N THR A 52 -9.98 -8.79 -4.10
CA THR A 52 -11.42 -8.95 -3.82
C THR A 52 -12.27 -9.11 -5.07
N PRO A 53 -12.04 -8.39 -6.19
CA PRO A 53 -12.76 -8.63 -7.44
C PRO A 53 -12.58 -10.04 -7.99
N ASP A 54 -11.39 -10.63 -7.81
CA ASP A 54 -11.13 -12.01 -8.24
C ASP A 54 -11.80 -13.02 -7.31
N ALA A 55 -11.87 -12.75 -6.00
CA ALA A 55 -12.65 -13.55 -5.06
C ALA A 55 -14.14 -13.56 -5.43
N LEU A 56 -14.71 -12.42 -5.78
CA LEU A 56 -16.08 -12.32 -6.29
C LEU A 56 -16.28 -13.13 -7.58
N ARG A 57 -15.35 -13.09 -8.53
CA ARG A 57 -15.42 -13.92 -9.75
C ARG A 57 -15.34 -15.41 -9.44
N LYS A 58 -14.42 -15.82 -8.57
CA LYS A 58 -14.31 -17.23 -8.08
C LYS A 58 -15.59 -17.69 -7.39
N ALA A 59 -16.30 -16.79 -6.70
CA ALA A 59 -17.60 -17.04 -6.09
C ALA A 59 -18.77 -17.12 -7.09
N GLY A 60 -18.52 -16.93 -8.39
CA GLY A 60 -19.54 -16.99 -9.44
C GLY A 60 -20.17 -15.66 -9.83
N VAL A 61 -19.67 -14.54 -9.31
CA VAL A 61 -20.07 -13.20 -9.75
C VAL A 61 -19.30 -12.84 -11.02
N THR A 62 -19.88 -13.13 -12.19
CA THR A 62 -19.19 -13.04 -13.48
C THR A 62 -18.73 -11.63 -13.85
N HIS A 63 -19.45 -10.61 -13.40
CA HIS A 63 -19.19 -9.19 -13.69
C HIS A 63 -19.32 -8.34 -12.43
N PRO A 64 -18.35 -8.37 -11.50
CA PRO A 64 -18.39 -7.56 -10.29
C PRO A 64 -18.48 -6.05 -10.58
N ASP A 65 -17.82 -5.61 -11.65
CA ASP A 65 -17.80 -4.23 -12.14
C ASP A 65 -19.16 -3.67 -12.58
N ARG A 66 -20.13 -4.55 -12.86
CA ARG A 66 -21.52 -4.13 -13.17
C ARG A 66 -22.37 -3.95 -11.92
N LEU A 67 -22.01 -4.60 -10.83
CA LEU A 67 -22.74 -4.56 -9.57
C LEU A 67 -22.13 -3.56 -8.58
N PHE A 68 -20.81 -3.44 -8.60
CA PHE A 68 -20.05 -2.60 -7.68
C PHE A 68 -19.21 -1.57 -8.46
N VAL A 69 -19.16 -0.36 -7.94
CA VAL A 69 -18.10 0.59 -8.31
C VAL A 69 -16.87 0.20 -7.50
N LEU A 70 -15.80 -0.20 -8.21
CA LEU A 70 -14.55 -0.64 -7.58
C LEU A 70 -13.56 0.51 -7.62
N GLU A 71 -13.31 1.11 -6.45
CA GLU A 71 -12.42 2.25 -6.31
C GLU A 71 -11.13 1.82 -5.60
N PRO A 72 -9.98 1.83 -6.28
CA PRO A 72 -8.72 1.48 -5.65
C PRO A 72 -8.26 2.58 -4.70
N ILE A 73 -8.02 2.21 -3.44
CA ILE A 73 -7.40 3.10 -2.45
C ILE A 73 -5.88 2.95 -2.59
N PRO A 74 -5.13 4.06 -2.77
CA PRO A 74 -3.67 4.02 -2.80
C PRO A 74 -3.09 3.42 -1.51
N LEU A 75 -2.03 2.63 -1.65
CA LEU A 75 -1.34 2.02 -0.51
C LEU A 75 -0.66 3.06 0.39
N THR A 76 -0.15 4.11 -0.22
CA THR A 76 0.54 5.22 0.46
C THR A 76 -0.15 6.53 0.14
N LEU A 77 -0.12 7.44 1.09
CA LEU A 77 -0.59 8.82 0.91
C LEU A 77 0.43 9.61 0.09
N GLU A 78 -0.05 10.58 -0.66
CA GLU A 78 0.81 11.61 -1.24
C GLU A 78 1.50 12.42 -0.12
N PRO A 79 2.70 12.97 -0.34
CA PRO A 79 3.50 13.61 0.71
C PRO A 79 2.74 14.72 1.46
N ASP A 80 1.92 15.51 0.78
CA ASP A 80 1.15 16.58 1.41
C ASP A 80 0.02 16.05 2.28
N ASP A 81 -0.68 15.00 1.83
CA ASP A 81 -1.74 14.32 2.59
C ASP A 81 -1.15 13.57 3.80
N ALA A 82 0.00 12.92 3.63
CA ALA A 82 0.73 12.27 4.70
C ALA A 82 1.15 13.28 5.78
N ARG A 83 1.69 14.44 5.37
CA ARG A 83 2.04 15.52 6.29
C ARG A 83 0.80 16.07 7.00
N TYR A 84 -0.29 16.29 6.28
CA TYR A 84 -1.55 16.75 6.86
C TYR A 84 -2.06 15.77 7.94
N ALA A 85 -2.01 14.46 7.67
CA ALA A 85 -2.44 13.41 8.58
C ALA A 85 -1.64 13.38 9.90
N VAL A 86 -0.39 13.86 9.90
CA VAL A 86 0.45 13.97 11.10
C VAL A 86 0.24 15.30 11.81
N VAL A 87 0.26 16.39 11.07
CA VAL A 87 0.31 17.75 11.64
C VAL A 87 -1.05 18.22 12.15
N GLU A 88 -2.12 17.95 11.42
CA GLU A 88 -3.44 18.53 11.73
C GLU A 88 -4.05 18.02 13.05
N PRO A 89 -4.01 16.72 13.38
CA PRO A 89 -4.48 16.25 14.68
C PRO A 89 -3.72 16.87 15.87
N ALA A 90 -2.40 17.04 15.73
CA ALA A 90 -1.58 17.67 16.75
C ALA A 90 -1.90 19.15 16.92
N ARG A 91 -2.09 19.88 15.80
CA ARG A 91 -2.51 21.28 15.79
C ARG A 91 -3.86 21.48 16.48
N GLN A 92 -4.81 20.58 16.28
CA GLN A 92 -6.11 20.62 16.97
C GLN A 92 -5.96 20.39 18.48
N ALA A 93 -4.94 19.67 18.90
CA ALA A 93 -4.59 19.47 20.32
C ALA A 93 -3.67 20.57 20.88
N GLY A 94 -3.39 21.63 20.11
CA GLY A 94 -2.57 22.76 20.53
C GLY A 94 -1.06 22.54 20.42
N VAL A 95 -0.60 21.50 19.71
CA VAL A 95 0.82 21.18 19.53
C VAL A 95 1.21 21.38 18.05
N ALA A 96 2.30 22.10 17.81
CA ALA A 96 2.85 22.31 16.49
C ALA A 96 3.93 21.25 16.16
N TRP A 97 4.04 20.89 14.88
CA TRP A 97 5.20 20.17 14.33
C TRP A 97 6.07 21.14 13.56
N THR A 98 7.40 21.02 13.72
CA THR A 98 8.29 21.71 12.79
C THR A 98 8.21 21.06 11.40
N PRO A 99 8.46 21.82 10.31
CA PRO A 99 8.44 21.26 8.95
C PRO A 99 9.39 20.07 8.79
N GLU A 100 10.58 20.15 9.39
CA GLU A 100 11.62 19.12 9.33
C GLU A 100 11.18 17.84 10.06
N ALA A 101 10.57 17.97 11.25
CA ALA A 101 10.04 16.83 12.00
C ALA A 101 8.93 16.12 11.25
N ALA A 102 7.99 16.88 10.66
CA ALA A 102 6.92 16.31 9.87
C ALA A 102 7.45 15.62 8.60
N ALA A 103 8.42 16.23 7.92
CA ALA A 103 9.05 15.64 6.74
C ALA A 103 9.77 14.33 7.07
N ALA A 104 10.53 14.27 8.16
CA ALA A 104 11.24 13.07 8.60
C ALA A 104 10.27 11.90 8.86
N VAL A 105 9.11 12.14 9.47
CA VAL A 105 8.09 11.11 9.71
C VAL A 105 7.48 10.62 8.41
N VAL A 106 7.13 11.53 7.50
CA VAL A 106 6.55 11.17 6.18
C VAL A 106 7.54 10.33 5.37
N GLU A 107 8.79 10.74 5.31
CA GLU A 107 9.84 10.02 4.59
C GLU A 107 10.09 8.63 5.18
N THR A 108 10.30 8.54 6.51
CA THR A 108 10.60 7.27 7.17
C THR A 108 9.44 6.28 7.10
N SER A 109 8.18 6.77 7.19
CA SER A 109 6.97 5.93 7.06
C SER A 109 6.65 5.55 5.62
N ASN A 110 7.33 6.17 4.63
CA ASN A 110 7.05 6.06 3.21
C ASN A 110 5.57 6.37 2.87
N GLY A 111 4.95 7.30 3.60
CA GLY A 111 3.54 7.68 3.44
C GLY A 111 2.53 6.55 3.74
N TYR A 112 2.98 5.41 4.26
CA TYR A 112 2.06 4.30 4.59
C TYR A 112 1.23 4.63 5.83
N PRO A 113 -0.12 4.68 5.75
CA PRO A 113 -0.97 5.22 6.81
C PRO A 113 -0.76 4.58 8.18
N ALA A 114 -0.63 3.26 8.26
CA ALA A 114 -0.43 2.56 9.52
C ALA A 114 0.93 2.92 10.16
N HIS A 115 1.99 3.10 9.36
CA HIS A 115 3.28 3.54 9.86
C HIS A 115 3.25 5.01 10.29
N LEU A 116 2.61 5.89 9.52
CA LEU A 116 2.41 7.29 9.91
C LEU A 116 1.76 7.41 11.29
N GLN A 117 0.67 6.67 11.52
CA GLN A 117 -0.03 6.65 12.79
C GLN A 117 0.87 6.11 13.93
N LEU A 118 1.61 5.04 13.66
CA LEU A 118 2.50 4.43 14.65
C LEU A 118 3.64 5.37 15.01
N PHE A 119 4.30 5.99 14.02
CA PHE A 119 5.37 6.96 14.24
C PHE A 119 4.87 8.18 14.99
N ALA A 120 3.78 8.80 14.51
CA ALA A 120 3.20 9.97 15.17
C ALA A 120 2.82 9.68 16.63
N HIS A 121 2.21 8.53 16.90
CA HIS A 121 1.85 8.11 18.27
C HIS A 121 3.09 7.87 19.14
N ALA A 122 4.11 7.21 18.65
CA ALA A 122 5.33 6.95 19.40
C ALA A 122 6.06 8.24 19.77
N ILE A 123 6.16 9.18 18.82
CA ILE A 123 6.80 10.48 19.03
C ILE A 123 5.98 11.31 20.03
N TRP A 124 4.68 11.41 19.81
CA TRP A 124 3.76 12.12 20.73
C TRP A 124 3.89 11.66 22.17
N THR A 125 3.97 10.35 22.40
CA THR A 125 4.07 9.77 23.74
C THR A 125 5.47 9.80 24.33
N SER A 126 6.49 10.07 23.53
CA SER A 126 7.89 10.19 23.98
C SER A 126 8.29 11.62 24.32
N ALA A 127 7.59 12.61 23.79
CA ALA A 127 7.84 14.03 24.05
C ALA A 127 6.88 14.55 25.13
N PRO A 128 7.31 14.70 26.39
CA PRO A 128 6.43 15.10 27.49
C PRO A 128 6.09 16.60 27.41
N GLY A 129 4.91 16.90 26.85
CA GLY A 129 4.26 18.19 26.97
C GLY A 129 4.86 19.40 26.26
N PRO A 130 5.59 19.27 25.11
CA PRO A 130 6.02 20.44 24.39
C PRO A 130 4.83 21.06 23.62
N ASP A 131 4.86 22.38 23.49
CA ASP A 131 3.97 23.09 22.57
C ASP A 131 4.36 22.83 21.08
N GLN A 132 5.54 22.24 20.87
CA GLN A 132 6.10 21.96 19.56
C GLN A 132 6.91 20.66 19.55
N ILE A 133 6.73 19.85 18.52
CA ILE A 133 7.53 18.66 18.21
C ILE A 133 8.58 19.04 17.15
N ALA A 134 9.84 18.90 17.51
CA ALA A 134 11.00 19.19 16.68
C ALA A 134 11.68 17.91 16.19
N LEU A 135 12.64 18.03 15.26
CA LEU A 135 13.37 16.88 14.70
C LEU A 135 14.07 16.05 15.79
N GLY A 136 14.63 16.69 16.83
CA GLY A 136 15.25 15.99 17.94
C GLY A 136 14.28 15.08 18.74
N ASP A 137 12.99 15.43 18.81
CA ASP A 137 11.97 14.57 19.44
C ASP A 137 11.69 13.34 18.57
N VAL A 138 11.72 13.50 17.26
CA VAL A 138 11.58 12.38 16.30
C VAL A 138 12.76 11.41 16.46
N GLU A 139 13.99 11.93 16.46
CA GLU A 139 15.21 11.12 16.62
C GLU A 139 15.23 10.37 17.97
N ALA A 140 14.86 11.04 19.04
CA ALA A 140 14.78 10.43 20.37
C ALA A 140 13.72 9.31 20.45
N ALA A 141 12.66 9.39 19.65
CA ALA A 141 11.60 8.39 19.61
C ALA A 141 11.91 7.18 18.72
N LEU A 142 12.91 7.23 17.83
CA LEU A 142 13.22 6.16 16.86
C LEU A 142 13.37 4.76 17.50
N PRO A 143 14.06 4.57 18.64
CA PRO A 143 14.15 3.23 19.26
C PRO A 143 12.78 2.67 19.65
N ARG A 144 11.89 3.52 20.15
CA ARG A 144 10.52 3.14 20.49
C ARG A 144 9.68 2.82 19.25
N VAL A 145 9.86 3.60 18.19
CA VAL A 145 9.23 3.36 16.89
C VAL A 145 9.63 1.99 16.34
N ALA A 146 10.92 1.67 16.37
CA ALA A 146 11.45 0.38 15.92
C ALA A 146 10.84 -0.80 16.70
N ASP A 147 10.82 -0.72 18.04
CA ASP A 147 10.19 -1.74 18.91
C ASP A 147 8.68 -1.90 18.61
N MET A 148 7.97 -0.80 18.40
CA MET A 148 6.54 -0.86 18.09
C MET A 148 6.26 -1.42 16.69
N LEU A 149 7.08 -1.09 15.67
CA LEU A 149 6.99 -1.67 14.35
C LEU A 149 7.20 -3.17 14.38
N GLU A 150 8.27 -3.61 15.03
CA GLU A 150 8.59 -5.02 15.16
C GLU A 150 7.44 -5.77 15.83
N ARG A 151 6.99 -5.33 17.02
CA ARG A 151 5.95 -6.05 17.79
C ARG A 151 4.56 -6.02 17.15
N ARG A 152 4.16 -4.91 16.51
CA ARG A 152 2.77 -4.73 16.06
C ARG A 152 2.54 -5.02 14.59
N THR A 153 3.58 -4.86 13.76
CA THR A 153 3.42 -4.91 12.30
C THR A 153 4.26 -5.99 11.66
N LEU A 154 5.55 -6.03 11.98
CA LEU A 154 6.53 -6.84 11.26
C LEU A 154 6.68 -8.24 11.88
N GLY A 155 6.80 -8.34 13.20
CA GLY A 155 6.99 -9.60 13.92
C GLY A 155 5.87 -10.61 13.69
N PRO A 156 4.58 -10.25 13.87
CA PRO A 156 3.48 -11.17 13.61
C PRO A 156 3.40 -11.68 12.18
N ARG A 157 3.92 -10.89 11.21
CA ARG A 157 4.06 -11.35 9.81
C ARG A 157 5.23 -12.31 9.67
N TRP A 158 6.36 -11.96 10.27
CA TRP A 158 7.57 -12.77 10.28
C TRP A 158 7.32 -14.19 10.83
N ASP A 159 6.63 -14.29 11.97
CA ASP A 159 6.41 -15.54 12.67
C ASP A 159 5.53 -16.56 11.90
N ARG A 160 4.73 -16.10 10.94
CA ARG A 160 3.87 -16.98 10.15
C ARG A 160 4.44 -17.36 8.79
N ILE A 161 5.46 -16.63 8.32
CA ILE A 161 6.05 -16.84 6.99
C ILE A 161 6.91 -18.10 6.99
N SER A 162 6.65 -19.01 6.05
CA SER A 162 7.48 -20.20 5.84
C SER A 162 8.80 -19.87 5.16
N ASP A 163 9.80 -20.76 5.27
CA ASP A 163 11.12 -20.57 4.65
C ASP A 163 11.03 -20.28 3.14
N ARG A 164 10.10 -20.94 2.44
CA ARG A 164 9.90 -20.72 0.99
C ARG A 164 9.27 -19.38 0.67
N GLN A 165 8.33 -18.94 1.49
CA GLN A 165 7.74 -17.62 1.38
C GLN A 165 8.78 -16.55 1.70
N MET A 166 9.63 -16.81 2.71
CA MET A 166 10.73 -15.92 3.06
C MET A 166 11.74 -15.77 1.93
N GLU A 167 12.16 -16.89 1.29
CA GLU A 167 13.02 -16.88 0.12
C GLU A 167 12.43 -16.02 -1.03
N PHE A 168 11.12 -16.14 -1.27
CA PHE A 168 10.42 -15.35 -2.29
C PHE A 168 10.39 -13.86 -1.92
N LEU A 169 10.04 -13.54 -0.67
CA LEU A 169 9.99 -12.16 -0.19
C LEU A 169 11.37 -11.52 -0.17
N ALA A 170 12.42 -12.29 0.16
CA ALA A 170 13.80 -11.83 0.11
C ALA A 170 14.21 -11.49 -1.34
N ALA A 171 13.88 -12.33 -2.31
CA ALA A 171 14.12 -12.02 -3.71
C ALA A 171 13.35 -10.78 -4.17
N LEU A 172 12.12 -10.58 -3.70
CA LEU A 172 11.34 -9.36 -3.97
C LEU A 172 11.97 -8.13 -3.29
N ALA A 173 12.47 -8.29 -2.06
CA ALA A 173 13.12 -7.23 -1.29
C ALA A 173 14.41 -6.72 -1.95
N LEU A 174 15.21 -7.60 -2.56
CA LEU A 174 16.38 -7.23 -3.37
C LEU A 174 16.05 -6.29 -4.53
N HIS A 175 14.82 -6.33 -5.03
CA HIS A 175 14.31 -5.41 -6.04
C HIS A 175 13.57 -4.20 -5.43
N GLY A 176 13.87 -3.83 -4.19
CA GLY A 176 13.24 -2.70 -3.51
C GLY A 176 11.78 -2.94 -3.10
N GLY A 177 11.38 -4.21 -2.95
CA GLY A 177 10.01 -4.58 -2.57
C GLY A 177 9.00 -4.53 -3.72
N ARG A 178 9.45 -4.32 -4.96
CA ARG A 178 8.60 -4.32 -6.16
C ARG A 178 9.35 -4.90 -7.37
N ALA A 179 8.79 -5.95 -8.00
CA ALA A 179 9.41 -6.61 -9.14
C ALA A 179 8.40 -7.30 -10.06
N SER A 180 8.84 -7.67 -11.26
CA SER A 180 8.11 -8.62 -12.08
C SER A 180 8.30 -10.05 -11.55
N THR A 181 7.29 -10.91 -11.74
CA THR A 181 7.41 -12.35 -11.40
C THR A 181 8.61 -13.00 -12.11
N ALA A 182 8.93 -12.53 -13.33
CA ALA A 182 10.09 -13.00 -14.08
C ALA A 182 11.42 -12.61 -13.41
N ALA A 183 11.53 -11.39 -12.86
CA ALA A 183 12.72 -10.93 -12.15
C ALA A 183 12.93 -11.74 -10.87
N ILE A 184 11.88 -11.96 -10.09
CA ILE A 184 11.94 -12.80 -8.88
C ILE A 184 12.37 -14.23 -9.22
N ALA A 185 11.77 -14.80 -10.27
CA ALA A 185 12.11 -16.15 -10.73
C ALA A 185 13.59 -16.26 -11.15
N LYS A 186 14.12 -15.24 -11.86
CA LYS A 186 15.52 -15.14 -12.23
C LYS A 186 16.43 -15.07 -10.99
N THR A 187 16.10 -14.22 -10.02
CA THR A 187 16.86 -14.10 -8.76
C THR A 187 16.93 -15.41 -7.99
N LEU A 188 15.84 -16.20 -7.98
CA LEU A 188 15.76 -17.49 -7.31
C LEU A 188 16.31 -18.66 -8.14
N GLY A 189 16.68 -18.45 -9.40
CA GLY A 189 17.10 -19.52 -10.30
C GLY A 189 15.99 -20.55 -10.57
N ARG A 190 14.70 -20.14 -10.50
CA ARG A 190 13.51 -20.99 -10.67
C ARG A 190 12.64 -20.49 -11.83
N SER A 191 11.76 -21.37 -12.32
CA SER A 191 10.77 -20.97 -13.32
C SER A 191 9.59 -20.23 -12.67
N GLN A 192 8.93 -19.34 -13.43
CA GLN A 192 7.73 -18.65 -12.96
C GLN A 192 6.60 -19.64 -12.60
N GLN A 193 6.54 -20.78 -13.27
CA GLN A 193 5.54 -21.81 -13.02
C GLN A 193 5.71 -22.46 -11.64
N GLU A 194 6.97 -22.73 -11.25
CA GLU A 194 7.29 -23.27 -9.91
C GLU A 194 6.95 -22.30 -8.77
N LEU A 195 6.93 -21.00 -9.06
CA LEU A 195 6.62 -19.95 -8.08
C LEU A 195 5.16 -19.53 -8.08
N SER A 196 4.33 -20.04 -8.99
CA SER A 196 2.96 -19.54 -9.17
C SER A 196 2.09 -19.76 -7.93
N TRP A 197 2.16 -20.93 -7.30
CA TRP A 197 1.40 -21.24 -6.10
C TRP A 197 1.82 -20.39 -4.90
N LEU A 198 3.14 -20.20 -4.73
CA LEU A 198 3.71 -19.38 -3.65
C LEU A 198 3.34 -17.90 -3.79
N ARG A 199 3.32 -17.42 -5.04
CA ARG A 199 2.83 -16.08 -5.37
C ARG A 199 1.35 -15.91 -5.02
N GLU A 200 0.50 -16.88 -5.33
CA GLU A 200 -0.93 -16.85 -5.03
C GLU A 200 -1.16 -16.87 -3.51
N GLU A 201 -0.46 -17.73 -2.79
CA GLU A 201 -0.50 -17.82 -1.33
C GLU A 201 -0.13 -16.49 -0.66
N LEU A 202 1.00 -15.88 -1.04
CA LEU A 202 1.43 -14.58 -0.50
C LEU A 202 0.46 -13.43 -0.83
N ILE A 203 -0.25 -13.51 -1.96
CA ILE A 203 -1.31 -12.55 -2.31
C ILE A 203 -2.54 -12.79 -1.42
N GLU A 204 -2.96 -14.03 -1.24
CA GLU A 204 -4.12 -14.39 -0.41
C GLU A 204 -3.88 -14.05 1.08
N GLU A 205 -2.66 -14.19 1.57
CA GLU A 205 -2.26 -13.78 2.92
C GLU A 205 -2.08 -12.25 3.07
N GLY A 206 -2.05 -11.52 1.96
CA GLY A 206 -1.93 -10.07 1.95
C GLY A 206 -0.52 -9.55 2.23
N ASP A 207 0.52 -10.37 2.08
CA ASP A 207 1.92 -9.94 2.25
C ASP A 207 2.47 -9.27 1.00
N VAL A 208 1.96 -9.67 -0.16
CA VAL A 208 2.22 -9.00 -1.44
C VAL A 208 0.91 -8.72 -2.18
N TYR A 209 0.95 -7.79 -3.11
CA TYR A 209 -0.16 -7.52 -4.03
C TYR A 209 0.34 -7.36 -5.45
N ALA A 210 -0.55 -7.46 -6.43
CA ALA A 210 -0.23 -7.31 -7.85
C ALA A 210 -0.68 -5.92 -8.34
N PRO A 211 0.19 -4.88 -8.36
CA PRO A 211 -0.17 -3.54 -8.82
C PRO A 211 -0.53 -3.52 -10.32
N LYS A 212 0.08 -4.41 -11.09
CA LYS A 212 -0.20 -4.63 -12.53
C LYS A 212 0.01 -6.11 -12.85
N ARG A 213 -0.56 -6.56 -13.97
CA ARG A 213 -0.35 -7.93 -14.46
C ARG A 213 1.15 -8.23 -14.59
N GLY A 214 1.59 -9.32 -13.97
CA GLY A 214 2.99 -9.77 -13.99
C GLY A 214 3.95 -9.00 -13.08
N GLN A 215 3.44 -8.06 -12.28
CA GLN A 215 4.20 -7.36 -11.24
C GLN A 215 3.70 -7.73 -9.85
N LEU A 216 4.60 -7.68 -8.89
CA LEU A 216 4.32 -7.84 -7.46
C LEU A 216 4.95 -6.71 -6.67
N ALA A 217 4.32 -6.36 -5.57
CA ALA A 217 4.87 -5.42 -4.60
C ALA A 217 4.54 -5.88 -3.19
N MET A 218 5.40 -5.58 -2.22
CA MET A 218 5.14 -5.81 -0.80
C MET A 218 4.01 -4.88 -0.34
N THR A 219 3.09 -5.42 0.45
CA THR A 219 1.97 -4.66 1.01
C THR A 219 2.44 -3.70 2.09
N VAL A 220 3.44 -4.09 2.88
CA VAL A 220 4.01 -3.25 3.95
C VAL A 220 5.39 -2.75 3.53
N PRO A 221 5.57 -1.45 3.24
CA PRO A 221 6.81 -0.93 2.66
C PRO A 221 8.07 -1.19 3.48
N LEU A 222 7.99 -1.10 4.81
CA LEU A 222 9.17 -1.32 5.67
C LEU A 222 9.50 -2.80 5.89
N PHE A 223 8.63 -3.72 5.46
CA PHE A 223 8.89 -5.15 5.59
C PHE A 223 10.07 -5.63 4.72
N ASN A 224 10.32 -4.97 3.59
CA ASN A 224 11.47 -5.27 2.75
C ASN A 224 12.80 -5.08 3.48
N ARG A 225 12.93 -4.04 4.32
CA ARG A 225 14.13 -3.77 5.11
C ARG A 225 14.35 -4.87 6.16
N LEU A 226 13.27 -5.26 6.85
CA LEU A 226 13.34 -6.35 7.83
C LEU A 226 13.77 -7.67 7.16
N VAL A 227 13.15 -8.00 6.03
CA VAL A 227 13.50 -9.21 5.28
C VAL A 227 14.98 -9.20 4.89
N LEU A 228 15.49 -8.09 4.35
CA LEU A 228 16.90 -7.96 3.97
C LEU A 228 17.86 -8.04 5.15
N SER A 229 17.48 -7.55 6.33
CA SER A 229 18.35 -7.60 7.51
C SER A 229 18.47 -8.99 8.15
N HIS A 230 17.53 -9.90 7.88
CA HIS A 230 17.48 -11.23 8.50
C HIS A 230 17.73 -12.38 7.54
N TYR A 231 17.67 -12.15 6.24
CA TYR A 231 17.83 -13.20 5.24
C TYR A 231 19.23 -13.22 4.63
N GLU A 232 19.96 -14.30 4.85
CA GLU A 232 21.27 -14.54 4.21
C GLU A 232 21.06 -15.24 2.86
N PHE A 233 21.36 -14.54 1.78
CA PHE A 233 21.37 -15.14 0.45
C PHE A 233 22.58 -16.03 0.25
N THR A 234 22.36 -17.30 -0.11
CA THR A 234 23.42 -18.30 -0.30
C THR A 234 23.97 -18.41 -1.73
N GLY A 235 23.53 -17.54 -2.65
CA GLY A 235 23.98 -17.54 -4.05
C GLY A 235 25.11 -16.55 -4.35
N PRO A 236 26.09 -16.90 -5.24
CA PRO A 236 27.26 -16.06 -5.51
C PRO A 236 26.94 -14.69 -6.14
N GLU A 237 25.88 -14.58 -6.95
CA GLU A 237 25.44 -13.29 -7.52
C GLU A 237 24.64 -12.46 -6.51
N ALA A 238 23.83 -13.12 -5.68
CA ALA A 238 23.03 -12.47 -4.64
C ALA A 238 23.91 -11.92 -3.51
N ALA A 239 25.01 -12.58 -3.17
CA ALA A 239 25.94 -12.10 -2.14
C ALA A 239 26.60 -10.78 -2.52
N THR A 240 26.93 -10.57 -3.80
CA THR A 240 27.55 -9.32 -4.27
C THR A 240 26.54 -8.17 -4.29
N GLU A 241 25.31 -8.45 -4.67
CA GLU A 241 24.21 -7.47 -4.70
C GLU A 241 23.73 -7.12 -3.28
N LEU A 242 23.74 -8.09 -2.36
CA LEU A 242 23.43 -7.87 -0.94
C LEU A 242 24.48 -7.00 -0.25
N LEU A 243 25.78 -7.24 -0.52
CA LEU A 243 26.87 -6.42 0.01
C LEU A 243 26.77 -4.97 -0.49
N SER A 244 26.47 -4.76 -1.76
CA SER A 244 26.28 -3.42 -2.32
C SER A 244 25.05 -2.70 -1.73
N LEU A 245 23.96 -3.43 -1.46
CA LEU A 245 22.77 -2.91 -0.79
C LEU A 245 23.00 -2.65 0.70
N GLN A 246 23.71 -3.51 1.40
CA GLN A 246 24.10 -3.29 2.79
C GLN A 246 25.05 -2.09 2.93
N GLU A 247 25.98 -1.92 2.01
CA GLU A 247 26.83 -0.73 1.93
C GLU A 247 26.02 0.54 1.62
N MET A 248 25.04 0.47 0.72
CA MET A 248 24.15 1.59 0.43
C MET A 248 23.25 1.96 1.62
N ILE A 249 22.73 0.96 2.35
CA ILE A 249 21.92 1.19 3.56
C ILE A 249 22.80 1.77 4.67
N ALA A 250 23.99 1.23 4.90
CA ALA A 250 24.95 1.75 5.88
C ALA A 250 25.42 3.18 5.54
N ASN A 251 25.64 3.48 4.26
CA ASN A 251 26.02 4.80 3.80
C ASN A 251 24.85 5.79 3.86
N ALA A 252 23.61 5.36 3.65
CA ALA A 252 22.41 6.19 3.83
C ALA A 252 22.13 6.52 5.30
N GLU A 253 22.50 5.62 6.22
CA GLU A 253 22.44 5.89 7.66
C GLU A 253 23.54 6.85 8.14
N LEU A 254 24.68 6.92 7.42
CA LEU A 254 25.82 7.81 7.74
C LEU A 254 25.74 9.17 7.04
N ASP A 255 25.01 9.30 5.95
CA ASP A 255 24.81 10.56 5.21
C ASP A 255 23.38 10.70 4.68
N PRO A 256 22.51 11.37 5.45
CA PRO A 256 21.12 11.62 5.04
C PRO A 256 20.99 12.42 3.73
N SER A 257 22.05 13.13 3.31
CA SER A 257 22.04 13.90 2.06
C SER A 257 22.18 13.04 0.80
N ALA A 258 22.74 11.82 0.93
CA ALA A 258 22.88 10.90 -0.19
C ALA A 258 21.54 10.23 -0.59
N ALA A 259 20.54 10.20 0.29
CA ALA A 259 19.21 9.70 -0.01
C ALA A 259 18.47 10.52 -1.08
N HIS A 260 18.84 11.79 -1.26
CA HIS A 260 18.26 12.66 -2.29
C HIS A 260 18.78 12.38 -3.71
N ALA A 261 19.94 11.74 -3.87
CA ALA A 261 20.51 11.42 -5.18
C ALA A 261 19.84 10.19 -5.85
N GLY A 262 19.24 9.29 -5.08
CA GLY A 262 18.51 8.12 -5.58
C GLY A 262 17.11 8.46 -6.14
N GLY A 263 16.51 9.54 -5.66
CA GLY A 263 15.20 10.02 -6.12
C GLY A 263 15.19 10.58 -7.53
N ASP A 264 16.29 11.16 -7.96
CA ASP A 264 16.41 11.76 -9.31
C ASP A 264 16.64 10.72 -10.42
N MET A 265 17.19 9.54 -10.12
CA MET A 265 17.37 8.48 -11.12
C MET A 265 16.03 7.78 -11.47
N LEU A 266 15.04 7.84 -10.59
CA LEU A 266 13.69 7.33 -10.88
C LEU A 266 12.83 8.30 -11.68
N ARG A 267 13.18 9.60 -11.71
CA ARG A 267 12.48 10.63 -12.53
C ARG A 267 12.92 10.67 -13.98
N LEU A 268 14.07 10.12 -14.34
CA LEU A 268 14.56 10.09 -15.72
C LEU A 268 13.88 9.03 -16.60
N GLY A 269 13.07 8.12 -16.03
CA GLY A 269 12.28 7.13 -16.75
C GLY A 269 10.91 7.60 -17.23
N GLU A 270 10.40 8.75 -16.76
CA GLU A 270 9.04 9.23 -17.07
C GLU A 270 8.96 10.36 -18.11
N GLN A 271 10.08 10.79 -18.68
CA GLN A 271 10.09 11.87 -19.69
C GLN A 271 10.14 11.37 -21.13
N ASN A 272 9.36 10.34 -21.48
CA ASN A 272 9.06 10.08 -22.89
C ASN A 272 7.69 9.45 -23.01
N GLU A 273 6.69 10.27 -23.24
CA GLU A 273 5.45 10.06 -24.00
C GLU A 273 4.31 10.95 -23.52
N THR A 274 4.50 12.26 -23.59
CA THR A 274 3.36 13.18 -23.69
C THR A 274 3.17 13.51 -25.18
N ARG A 275 2.51 12.63 -25.89
CA ARG A 275 1.96 12.95 -27.21
C ARG A 275 0.76 13.86 -27.00
N GLN A 276 0.94 15.14 -27.30
CA GLN A 276 -0.13 16.13 -27.34
C GLN A 276 -1.20 15.73 -28.35
N LEU A 277 -2.42 15.56 -27.86
CA LEU A 277 -3.60 15.49 -28.72
C LEU A 277 -3.90 16.89 -29.29
N PRO A 278 -4.21 17.01 -30.59
CA PRO A 278 -4.59 18.29 -31.18
C PRO A 278 -5.95 18.76 -30.65
N PRO A 279 -6.19 20.08 -30.55
CA PRO A 279 -7.45 20.63 -30.07
C PRO A 279 -8.61 20.29 -31.02
N PRO A 280 -9.84 20.15 -30.50
CA PRO A 280 -11.00 19.87 -31.33
C PRO A 280 -11.33 21.05 -32.25
N SER A 281 -11.46 20.76 -33.54
CA SER A 281 -11.85 21.70 -34.55
C SER A 281 -13.25 22.29 -34.28
N ALA A 282 -13.34 23.60 -34.26
CA ALA A 282 -14.61 24.33 -34.20
C ALA A 282 -15.44 24.06 -35.47
N GLY A 283 -16.51 23.30 -35.28
CA GLY A 283 -17.54 23.07 -36.29
C GLY A 283 -18.48 24.27 -36.36
N SER A 284 -18.40 25.01 -37.48
CA SER A 284 -19.36 26.04 -37.89
C SER A 284 -20.67 25.40 -38.28
N GLY A 285 -21.70 25.49 -37.43
CA GLY A 285 -23.09 25.17 -37.76
C GLY A 285 -23.87 26.43 -38.04
N ARG A 286 -24.24 26.65 -39.31
CA ARG A 286 -25.23 27.68 -39.74
C ARG A 286 -26.64 27.19 -39.41
N PRO A 287 -27.58 28.13 -39.10
CA PRO A 287 -28.98 27.78 -38.93
C PRO A 287 -29.68 27.64 -40.26
N ARG A 288 -30.59 26.71 -40.35
CA ARG A 288 -31.62 26.65 -41.42
C ARG A 288 -33.00 26.83 -40.79
N SER A 289 -33.68 27.75 -41.38
CA SER A 289 -35.09 28.17 -41.30
C SER A 289 -36.11 27.06 -40.98
#